data_30a1c52813b1064101a138c3d3def78b
#
_entry.id   30a1c52813b1064101a138c3d3def78b
#
_cell.length_a   1.000
_cell.length_b   1.000
_cell.length_c   1.000
_cell.angle_alpha   90.00
_cell.angle_beta   90.00
_cell.angle_gamma   90.00
#
_symmetry.space_group_name_H-M   'P 1'
#
loop_
_entity.id
_entity.type
_entity.pdbx_description
1 polymer ?
#
loop_
_entity_poly.entity_id
_entity_poly.type
_entity_poly.pdbx_seq_one_letter_code
_entity_poly.pdbx_strand_id
1 'polypeptide(L)'
;EGLTDACWALSYLSDGPNEKIQAVIEAGVCRRLVELLMHPSPSVQTPALRTVGNIVTGDDLQTQIIINFSALPCLLALLGNPKKGIRKEACWTISNITAGNKDQIQSVVDANVIPPLVNLLNSAEFDIRKEAAWAISNATSGGTPEQIKFLVSQACIPPLCELLSVADVKIIIVALEALENILKVGDAESKQMGGHNLMA
;
A
#
# COMPACT_ATOMS: atom_id res chain seq x y z
N GLU A 1 27.96 6.60 -5.25
CA GLU A 1 28.29 6.76 -3.82
C GLU A 1 27.59 8.00 -3.26
N GLY A 2 27.82 9.19 -3.84
CA GLY A 2 27.17 10.42 -3.40
C GLY A 2 25.63 10.41 -3.52
N LEU A 3 25.09 9.78 -4.56
CA LEU A 3 23.64 9.67 -4.76
C LEU A 3 23.01 8.78 -3.69
N THR A 4 23.63 7.64 -3.36
CA THR A 4 23.20 6.75 -2.31
C THR A 4 23.18 7.46 -0.95
N ASP A 5 24.24 8.18 -0.63
CA ASP A 5 24.36 8.94 0.62
C ASP A 5 23.30 10.03 0.71
N ALA A 6 23.05 10.75 -0.37
CA ALA A 6 22.01 11.78 -0.42
C ALA A 6 20.62 11.17 -0.17
N CYS A 7 20.32 10.04 -0.77
CA CYS A 7 19.05 9.35 -0.56
C CYS A 7 18.87 8.87 0.87
N TRP A 8 19.93 8.34 1.49
CA TRP A 8 19.88 7.97 2.92
C TRP A 8 19.67 9.18 3.81
N ALA A 9 20.35 10.30 3.52
CA ALA A 9 20.12 11.53 4.26
C ALA A 9 18.66 11.98 4.20
N LEU A 10 18.06 11.93 3.00
CA LEU A 10 16.64 12.26 2.83
C LEU A 10 15.72 11.27 3.58
N SER A 11 16.08 10.00 3.63
CA SER A 11 15.30 9.03 4.38
C SER A 11 15.27 9.33 5.86
N TYR A 12 16.37 9.78 6.44
CA TYR A 12 16.41 10.21 7.83
C TYR A 12 15.65 11.51 8.08
N LEU A 13 15.78 12.48 7.17
CA LEU A 13 15.11 13.78 7.30
C LEU A 13 13.58 13.66 7.15
N SER A 14 13.10 12.70 6.38
CA SER A 14 11.66 12.48 6.16
C SER A 14 11.02 11.56 7.21
N ASP A 15 11.82 10.96 8.09
CA ASP A 15 11.34 10.06 9.11
C ASP A 15 10.90 10.86 10.34
N GLY A 16 9.59 11.09 10.45
CA GLY A 16 9.07 11.82 11.61
C GLY A 16 7.72 12.49 11.33
N PRO A 17 7.43 13.58 12.04
CA PRO A 17 6.15 14.26 11.93
C PRO A 17 5.99 14.97 10.59
N ASN A 18 4.75 15.39 10.31
CA ASN A 18 4.37 16.00 9.03
C ASN A 18 5.20 17.25 8.69
N GLU A 19 5.68 17.98 9.69
CA GLU A 19 6.53 19.17 9.48
C GLU A 19 7.87 18.80 8.84
N LYS A 20 8.46 17.66 9.23
CA LYS A 20 9.70 17.15 8.62
C LYS A 20 9.45 16.65 7.21
N ILE A 21 8.35 15.98 6.99
CA ILE A 21 7.93 15.53 5.66
C ILE A 21 7.74 16.75 4.75
N GLN A 22 7.07 17.79 5.26
CA GLN A 22 6.82 19.01 4.51
C GLN A 22 8.12 19.70 4.10
N ALA A 23 9.10 19.74 4.98
CA ALA A 23 10.40 20.32 4.67
C ALA A 23 11.09 19.59 3.51
N VAL A 24 11.01 18.28 3.48
CA VAL A 24 11.57 17.47 2.37
C VAL A 24 10.82 17.76 1.07
N ILE A 25 9.49 17.82 1.12
CA ILE A 25 8.67 18.15 -0.05
C ILE A 25 9.04 19.54 -0.61
N GLU A 26 9.13 20.53 0.27
CA GLU A 26 9.45 21.92 -0.11
C GLU A 26 10.85 22.07 -0.69
N ALA A 27 11.77 21.16 -0.36
CA ALA A 27 13.09 21.12 -0.97
C ALA A 27 13.06 20.75 -2.45
N GLY A 28 11.91 20.32 -3.00
CA GLY A 28 11.72 20.05 -4.43
C GLY A 28 12.32 18.74 -4.92
N VAL A 29 12.51 17.76 -4.05
CA VAL A 29 13.20 16.50 -4.37
C VAL A 29 12.27 15.36 -4.78
N CYS A 30 10.95 15.53 -4.63
CA CYS A 30 10.01 14.40 -4.81
C CYS A 30 10.01 13.81 -6.21
N ARG A 31 10.07 14.64 -7.26
CA ARG A 31 10.14 14.16 -8.64
C ARG A 31 11.34 13.25 -8.83
N ARG A 32 12.50 13.70 -8.37
CA ARG A 32 13.75 12.93 -8.52
C ARG A 32 13.73 11.66 -7.68
N LEU A 33 13.17 11.71 -6.47
CA LEU A 33 13.03 10.52 -5.62
C LEU A 33 12.19 9.43 -6.31
N VAL A 34 11.08 9.81 -6.94
CA VAL A 34 10.25 8.85 -7.67
C VAL A 34 11.01 8.25 -8.85
N GLU A 35 11.77 9.07 -9.60
CA GLU A 35 12.62 8.57 -10.68
C GLU A 35 13.65 7.55 -10.16
N LEU A 36 14.23 7.80 -9.00
CA LEU A 36 15.23 6.93 -8.40
C LEU A 36 14.69 5.59 -7.92
N LEU A 37 13.37 5.44 -7.79
CA LEU A 37 12.75 4.14 -7.52
C LEU A 37 13.07 3.12 -8.63
N MET A 38 13.32 3.59 -9.83
CA MET A 38 13.64 2.75 -11.00
C MET A 38 15.14 2.75 -11.34
N HIS A 39 15.98 3.24 -10.44
CA HIS A 39 17.43 3.24 -10.64
C HIS A 39 17.94 1.79 -10.74
N PRO A 40 18.96 1.53 -11.60
CA PRO A 40 19.50 0.16 -11.76
C PRO A 40 20.12 -0.44 -10.51
N SER A 41 20.63 0.39 -9.58
CA SER A 41 21.28 -0.08 -8.36
C SER A 41 20.29 -0.18 -7.20
N PRO A 42 20.16 -1.36 -6.56
CA PRO A 42 19.36 -1.50 -5.34
C PRO A 42 19.84 -0.61 -4.19
N SER A 43 21.13 -0.25 -4.17
CA SER A 43 21.70 0.64 -3.16
C SER A 43 21.12 2.05 -3.21
N VAL A 44 20.62 2.46 -4.39
CA VAL A 44 19.93 3.74 -4.58
C VAL A 44 18.41 3.57 -4.41
N GLN A 45 17.86 2.48 -4.96
CA GLN A 45 16.42 2.20 -4.86
C GLN A 45 15.95 2.13 -3.41
N THR A 46 16.69 1.45 -2.56
CA THR A 46 16.29 1.20 -1.16
C THR A 46 16.09 2.51 -0.37
N PRO A 47 17.05 3.43 -0.31
CA PRO A 47 16.82 4.69 0.42
C PRO A 47 15.82 5.61 -0.26
N ALA A 48 15.74 5.60 -1.59
CA ALA A 48 14.72 6.37 -2.30
C ALA A 48 13.32 5.87 -1.95
N LEU A 49 13.13 4.56 -1.94
CA LEU A 49 11.85 3.93 -1.58
C LEU A 49 11.50 4.22 -0.12
N ARG A 50 12.47 4.14 0.79
CA ARG A 50 12.26 4.49 2.20
C ARG A 50 11.78 5.93 2.34
N THR A 51 12.39 6.86 1.60
CA THR A 51 12.01 8.27 1.64
C THR A 51 10.59 8.48 1.11
N VAL A 52 10.27 7.89 -0.03
CA VAL A 52 8.91 7.94 -0.60
C VAL A 52 7.89 7.33 0.39
N GLY A 53 8.24 6.20 0.99
CA GLY A 53 7.41 5.56 2.01
C GLY A 53 7.17 6.44 3.22
N ASN A 54 8.19 7.14 3.70
CA ASN A 54 8.06 8.08 4.80
C ASN A 54 7.12 9.24 4.44
N ILE A 55 7.23 9.78 3.23
CA ILE A 55 6.40 10.91 2.78
C ILE A 55 4.91 10.52 2.76
N VAL A 56 4.58 9.31 2.32
CA VAL A 56 3.17 8.86 2.28
C VAL A 56 2.63 8.43 3.64
N THR A 57 3.42 8.51 4.70
CA THR A 57 2.89 8.43 6.08
C THR A 57 2.31 9.76 6.54
N GLY A 58 2.49 10.82 5.78
CA GLY A 58 1.96 12.14 6.08
C GLY A 58 0.44 12.23 5.82
N ASP A 59 -0.03 13.46 5.65
CA ASP A 59 -1.44 13.69 5.36
C ASP A 59 -1.79 13.38 3.90
N ASP A 60 -3.07 13.49 3.55
CA ASP A 60 -3.55 13.20 2.20
C ASP A 60 -2.92 14.11 1.14
N LEU A 61 -2.67 15.38 1.47
CA LEU A 61 -2.06 16.32 0.53
C LEU A 61 -0.61 15.96 0.24
N GLN A 62 0.15 15.56 1.26
CA GLN A 62 1.54 15.13 1.11
C GLN A 62 1.62 13.82 0.32
N THR A 63 0.75 12.88 0.62
CA THR A 63 0.64 11.61 -0.12
C THR A 63 0.30 11.87 -1.59
N GLN A 64 -0.60 12.83 -1.86
CA GLN A 64 -1.02 13.15 -3.21
C GLN A 64 0.12 13.67 -4.08
N ILE A 65 1.08 14.37 -3.50
CA ILE A 65 2.27 14.84 -4.22
C ILE A 65 3.05 13.66 -4.81
N ILE A 66 3.23 12.61 -4.04
CA ILE A 66 3.90 11.39 -4.48
C ILE A 66 3.11 10.70 -5.59
N ILE A 67 1.80 10.61 -5.44
CA ILE A 67 0.92 10.03 -6.47
C ILE A 67 1.02 10.84 -7.77
N ASN A 68 1.01 12.16 -7.67
CA ASN A 68 1.05 13.06 -8.82
C ASN A 68 2.37 12.96 -9.61
N PHE A 69 3.47 12.56 -8.96
CA PHE A 69 4.73 12.29 -9.65
C PHE A 69 4.80 10.87 -10.23
N SER A 70 3.68 10.18 -10.33
CA SER A 70 3.58 8.85 -10.95
C SER A 70 4.37 7.77 -10.21
N ALA A 71 4.33 7.79 -8.88
CA ALA A 71 5.00 6.78 -8.07
C ALA A 71 4.36 5.39 -8.18
N LEU A 72 3.05 5.30 -8.44
CA LEU A 72 2.35 4.02 -8.43
C LEU A 72 2.84 3.03 -9.50
N PRO A 73 3.10 3.43 -10.77
CA PRO A 73 3.73 2.53 -11.73
C PRO A 73 5.10 2.02 -11.28
N CYS A 74 5.87 2.86 -10.59
CA CYS A 74 7.17 2.46 -10.04
C CYS A 74 6.99 1.45 -8.91
N LEU A 75 6.05 1.70 -8.01
CA LEU A 75 5.74 0.79 -6.90
C LEU A 75 5.23 -0.56 -7.42
N LEU A 76 4.42 -0.55 -8.46
CA LEU A 76 3.99 -1.77 -9.13
C LEU A 76 5.18 -2.62 -9.58
N ALA A 77 6.16 -2.00 -10.23
CA ALA A 77 7.38 -2.69 -10.67
C ALA A 77 8.16 -3.24 -9.46
N LEU A 78 8.25 -2.47 -8.38
CA LEU A 78 8.99 -2.86 -7.19
C LEU A 78 8.35 -4.02 -6.42
N LEU A 79 7.05 -4.25 -6.57
CA LEU A 79 6.39 -5.45 -6.02
C LEU A 79 6.95 -6.74 -6.60
N GLY A 80 7.53 -6.70 -7.79
CA GLY A 80 8.18 -7.83 -8.43
C GLY A 80 9.69 -7.85 -8.29
N ASN A 81 10.28 -6.97 -7.48
CA ASN A 81 11.74 -6.88 -7.34
C ASN A 81 12.32 -8.18 -6.75
N PRO A 82 13.51 -8.64 -7.23
CA PRO A 82 14.16 -9.83 -6.69
C PRO A 82 14.47 -9.74 -5.20
N LYS A 83 14.72 -8.54 -4.69
CA LYS A 83 15.05 -8.33 -3.28
C LYS A 83 13.79 -8.29 -2.43
N LYS A 84 13.72 -9.18 -1.46
CA LYS A 84 12.64 -9.28 -0.48
C LYS A 84 12.40 -7.96 0.27
N GLY A 85 13.47 -7.31 0.70
CA GLY A 85 13.37 -6.04 1.43
C GLY A 85 12.72 -4.93 0.62
N ILE A 86 12.96 -4.90 -0.69
CA ILE A 86 12.34 -3.93 -1.59
C ILE A 86 10.86 -4.25 -1.79
N ARG A 87 10.51 -5.52 -1.99
CA ARG A 87 9.10 -5.93 -2.09
C ARG A 87 8.33 -5.55 -0.82
N LYS A 88 8.91 -5.80 0.35
CA LYS A 88 8.31 -5.46 1.63
C LYS A 88 8.05 -3.96 1.78
N GLU A 89 9.08 -3.15 1.50
CA GLU A 89 8.95 -1.70 1.57
C GLU A 89 7.94 -1.15 0.56
N ALA A 90 7.86 -1.73 -0.62
CA ALA A 90 6.87 -1.35 -1.62
C ALA A 90 5.45 -1.63 -1.13
N CYS A 91 5.20 -2.80 -0.53
CA CYS A 91 3.92 -3.12 0.08
C CYS A 91 3.57 -2.15 1.20
N TRP A 92 4.52 -1.84 2.06
CA TRP A 92 4.33 -0.89 3.16
C TRP A 92 3.97 0.50 2.64
N THR A 93 4.68 0.98 1.62
CA THR A 93 4.38 2.27 0.97
C THR A 93 2.97 2.28 0.40
N ILE A 94 2.58 1.22 -0.30
CA ILE A 94 1.22 1.08 -0.85
C ILE A 94 0.18 1.05 0.27
N SER A 95 0.46 0.41 1.41
CA SER A 95 -0.47 0.36 2.54
C SER A 95 -0.78 1.75 3.08
N ASN A 96 0.19 2.65 3.08
CA ASN A 96 -0.02 4.04 3.50
C ASN A 96 -0.80 4.85 2.46
N ILE A 97 -0.69 4.51 1.18
CA ILE A 97 -1.50 5.13 0.13
C ILE A 97 -2.96 4.65 0.22
N THR A 98 -3.19 3.36 0.45
CA THR A 98 -4.55 2.82 0.62
C THR A 98 -5.19 3.24 1.94
N ALA A 99 -4.41 3.74 2.89
CA ALA A 99 -4.93 4.38 4.11
C ALA A 99 -5.47 5.80 3.85
N GLY A 100 -5.29 6.33 2.66
CA GLY A 100 -5.74 7.65 2.27
C GLY A 100 -7.23 7.72 1.93
N ASN A 101 -7.58 8.71 1.11
CA ASN A 101 -8.98 8.92 0.72
C ASN A 101 -9.41 8.01 -0.45
N LYS A 102 -10.68 8.08 -0.82
CA LYS A 102 -11.27 7.23 -1.87
C LYS A 102 -10.61 7.43 -3.23
N ASP A 103 -10.23 8.66 -3.57
CA ASP A 103 -9.55 8.96 -4.82
C ASP A 103 -8.13 8.37 -4.85
N GLN A 104 -7.44 8.36 -3.73
CA GLN A 104 -6.13 7.75 -3.59
C GLN A 104 -6.21 6.22 -3.68
N ILE A 105 -7.22 5.62 -3.07
CA ILE A 105 -7.50 4.19 -3.22
C ILE A 105 -7.80 3.89 -4.70
N GLN A 106 -8.59 4.73 -5.37
CA GLN A 106 -8.88 4.56 -6.78
C GLN A 106 -7.62 4.63 -7.65
N SER A 107 -6.69 5.53 -7.32
CA SER A 107 -5.41 5.61 -8.01
C SER A 107 -4.62 4.30 -7.92
N VAL A 108 -4.65 3.64 -6.76
CA VAL A 108 -4.02 2.32 -6.58
C VAL A 108 -4.70 1.27 -7.45
N VAL A 109 -6.04 1.26 -7.47
CA VAL A 109 -6.82 0.35 -8.32
C VAL A 109 -6.50 0.57 -9.80
N ASP A 110 -6.51 1.82 -10.24
CA ASP A 110 -6.29 2.19 -11.66
C ASP A 110 -4.86 1.89 -12.13
N ALA A 111 -3.90 1.88 -11.22
CA ALA A 111 -2.51 1.54 -11.52
C ALA A 111 -2.26 0.03 -11.62
N ASN A 112 -3.28 -0.81 -11.51
CA ASN A 112 -3.20 -2.27 -11.56
C ASN A 112 -2.31 -2.87 -10.46
N VAL A 113 -2.26 -2.25 -9.31
CA VAL A 113 -1.45 -2.68 -8.16
C VAL A 113 -2.11 -3.84 -7.41
N ILE A 114 -3.45 -3.93 -7.43
CA ILE A 114 -4.19 -4.89 -6.60
C ILE A 114 -3.89 -6.36 -6.95
N PRO A 115 -3.89 -6.80 -8.23
CA PRO A 115 -3.59 -8.19 -8.54
C PRO A 115 -2.23 -8.67 -8.00
N PRO A 116 -1.09 -7.99 -8.25
CA PRO A 116 0.18 -8.43 -7.69
C PRO A 116 0.22 -8.33 -6.17
N LEU A 117 -0.50 -7.38 -5.57
CA LEU A 117 -0.58 -7.25 -4.12
C LEU A 117 -1.29 -8.45 -3.49
N VAL A 118 -2.41 -8.89 -4.08
CA VAL A 118 -3.12 -10.09 -3.64
C VAL A 118 -2.26 -11.34 -3.85
N ASN A 119 -1.49 -11.39 -4.93
CA ASN A 119 -0.56 -12.50 -5.16
C ASN A 119 0.50 -12.60 -4.04
N LEU A 120 1.05 -11.47 -3.62
CA LEU A 120 1.99 -11.43 -2.49
C LEU A 120 1.31 -11.82 -1.17
N LEU A 121 0.07 -11.43 -0.99
CA LEU A 121 -0.73 -11.82 0.17
C LEU A 121 -0.92 -13.34 0.25
N ASN A 122 -0.95 -14.02 -0.89
CA ASN A 122 -1.13 -15.47 -1.00
C ASN A 122 0.16 -16.27 -0.80
N SER A 123 1.26 -15.78 -1.35
CA SER A 123 2.43 -16.64 -1.63
C SER A 123 3.77 -16.12 -1.15
N ALA A 124 3.83 -14.89 -0.63
CA ALA A 124 5.09 -14.33 -0.16
C ALA A 124 5.48 -14.83 1.24
N GLU A 125 6.67 -14.48 1.69
CA GLU A 125 7.09 -14.70 3.08
C GLU A 125 6.20 -13.89 4.03
N PHE A 126 6.09 -14.34 5.27
CA PHE A 126 5.13 -13.79 6.22
C PHE A 126 5.32 -12.28 6.46
N ASP A 127 6.53 -11.78 6.48
CA ASP A 127 6.79 -10.35 6.69
C ASP A 127 6.29 -9.47 5.52
N ILE A 128 6.27 -9.99 4.30
CA ILE A 128 5.66 -9.32 3.14
C ILE A 128 4.14 -9.49 3.19
N ARG A 129 3.65 -10.69 3.51
CA ARG A 129 2.20 -10.95 3.62
C ARG A 129 1.55 -10.01 4.62
N LYS A 130 2.22 -9.68 5.73
CA LYS A 130 1.72 -8.72 6.71
C LYS A 130 1.49 -7.34 6.09
N GLU A 131 2.46 -6.85 5.33
CA GLU A 131 2.35 -5.54 4.69
C GLU A 131 1.25 -5.53 3.61
N ALA A 132 1.16 -6.60 2.83
CA ALA A 132 0.10 -6.74 1.83
C ALA A 132 -1.29 -6.79 2.50
N ALA A 133 -1.41 -7.48 3.63
CA ALA A 133 -2.64 -7.55 4.41
C ALA A 133 -3.08 -6.17 4.91
N TRP A 134 -2.14 -5.37 5.42
CA TRP A 134 -2.41 -3.98 5.81
C TRP A 134 -2.91 -3.16 4.62
N ALA A 135 -2.26 -3.29 3.46
CA ALA A 135 -2.64 -2.54 2.27
C ALA A 135 -4.09 -2.87 1.84
N ILE A 136 -4.46 -4.13 1.81
CA ILE A 136 -5.81 -4.57 1.44
C ILE A 136 -6.82 -4.15 2.50
N SER A 137 -6.51 -4.36 3.78
CA SER A 137 -7.41 -3.98 4.88
C SER A 137 -7.68 -2.47 4.89
N ASN A 138 -6.64 -1.66 4.72
CA ASN A 138 -6.79 -0.21 4.63
C ASN A 138 -7.73 0.19 3.49
N ALA A 139 -7.60 -0.46 2.33
CA ALA A 139 -8.48 -0.22 1.19
C ALA A 139 -9.94 -0.59 1.50
N THR A 140 -10.19 -1.60 2.32
CA THR A 140 -11.57 -1.95 2.73
C THR A 140 -12.14 -0.96 3.74
N SER A 141 -11.29 -0.32 4.55
CA SER A 141 -11.73 0.64 5.56
C SER A 141 -12.17 1.97 4.95
N GLY A 142 -11.39 2.48 4.00
CA GLY A 142 -11.64 3.78 3.38
C GLY A 142 -12.33 3.72 2.02
N GLY A 143 -12.45 2.54 1.45
CA GLY A 143 -12.94 2.36 0.08
C GLY A 143 -14.45 2.48 -0.07
N THR A 144 -14.87 2.74 -1.30
CA THR A 144 -16.28 2.70 -1.69
C THR A 144 -16.74 1.26 -1.82
N PRO A 145 -18.07 0.99 -1.81
CA PRO A 145 -18.57 -0.36 -2.09
C PRO A 145 -18.06 -0.95 -3.40
N GLU A 146 -17.93 -0.15 -4.45
CA GLU A 146 -17.42 -0.58 -5.75
C GLU A 146 -15.94 -0.97 -5.66
N GLN A 147 -15.14 -0.21 -4.92
CA GLN A 147 -13.72 -0.52 -4.70
C GLN A 147 -13.56 -1.80 -3.87
N ILE A 148 -14.36 -1.98 -2.85
CA ILE A 148 -14.37 -3.20 -2.03
C ILE A 148 -14.78 -4.42 -2.88
N LYS A 149 -15.81 -4.28 -3.71
CA LYS A 149 -16.20 -5.34 -4.65
C LYS A 149 -15.08 -5.70 -5.62
N PHE A 150 -14.35 -4.70 -6.08
CA PHE A 150 -13.20 -4.94 -6.94
C PHE A 150 -12.15 -5.81 -6.23
N LEU A 151 -11.82 -5.49 -4.98
CA LEU A 151 -10.88 -6.28 -4.17
C LEU A 151 -11.33 -7.73 -4.06
N VAL A 152 -12.62 -7.96 -3.83
CA VAL A 152 -13.20 -9.30 -3.75
C VAL A 152 -13.07 -10.02 -5.10
N SER A 153 -13.31 -9.31 -6.20
CA SER A 153 -13.16 -9.87 -7.55
C SER A 153 -11.72 -10.31 -7.85
N GLN A 154 -10.75 -9.74 -7.16
CA GLN A 154 -9.33 -10.10 -7.27
C GLN A 154 -8.94 -11.24 -6.31
N ALA A 155 -9.93 -11.88 -5.68
CA ALA A 155 -9.75 -13.05 -4.81
C ALA A 155 -8.96 -12.74 -3.52
N CYS A 156 -9.24 -11.60 -2.88
CA CYS A 156 -8.56 -11.24 -1.63
C CYS A 156 -9.08 -12.02 -0.41
N ILE A 157 -10.29 -12.59 -0.48
CA ILE A 157 -10.91 -13.27 0.68
C ILE A 157 -10.15 -14.53 1.13
N PRO A 158 -9.81 -15.50 0.25
CA PRO A 158 -9.11 -16.69 0.69
C PRO A 158 -7.80 -16.42 1.44
N PRO A 159 -6.88 -15.58 0.92
CA PRO A 159 -5.64 -15.30 1.66
C PRO A 159 -5.87 -14.52 2.96
N LEU A 160 -6.90 -13.68 3.04
CA LEU A 160 -7.26 -13.02 4.31
C LEU A 160 -7.73 -14.06 5.35
N CYS A 161 -8.50 -15.05 4.93
CA CYS A 161 -8.95 -16.13 5.82
C CYS A 161 -7.78 -16.98 6.31
N GLU A 162 -6.78 -17.23 5.47
CA GLU A 162 -5.58 -17.95 5.89
C GLU A 162 -4.82 -17.24 7.00
N LEU A 163 -4.84 -15.91 7.01
CA LEU A 163 -4.18 -15.13 8.06
C LEU A 163 -4.85 -15.27 9.43
N LEU A 164 -6.06 -15.78 9.51
CA LEU A 164 -6.74 -16.03 10.80
C LEU A 164 -6.07 -17.13 11.62
N SER A 165 -5.21 -17.94 10.99
CA SER A 165 -4.51 -19.05 11.63
C SER A 165 -3.06 -18.75 11.99
N VAL A 166 -2.55 -17.54 11.73
CA VAL A 166 -1.17 -17.18 12.03
C VAL A 166 -1.00 -16.84 13.52
N ALA A 167 0.25 -16.90 14.01
CA ALA A 167 0.55 -16.64 15.42
C ALA A 167 0.82 -15.14 15.71
N ASP A 168 0.25 -14.24 14.92
CA ASP A 168 0.40 -12.79 15.07
C ASP A 168 -0.98 -12.17 15.28
N VAL A 169 -1.26 -11.76 16.53
CA VAL A 169 -2.57 -11.21 16.91
C VAL A 169 -2.92 -9.96 16.13
N LYS A 170 -1.96 -9.08 15.88
CA LYS A 170 -2.20 -7.84 15.13
C LYS A 170 -2.67 -8.15 13.72
N ILE A 171 -2.09 -9.13 13.07
CA ILE A 171 -2.43 -9.50 11.70
C ILE A 171 -3.77 -10.23 11.65
N ILE A 172 -4.09 -11.03 12.66
CA ILE A 172 -5.42 -11.61 12.78
C ILE A 172 -6.48 -10.50 12.83
N ILE A 173 -6.24 -9.46 13.63
CA ILE A 173 -7.16 -8.31 13.74
C ILE A 173 -7.27 -7.59 12.39
N VAL A 174 -6.17 -7.36 11.70
CA VAL A 174 -6.16 -6.72 10.37
C VAL A 174 -7.03 -7.53 9.39
N ALA A 175 -6.85 -8.84 9.37
CA ALA A 175 -7.65 -9.73 8.50
C ALA A 175 -9.13 -9.71 8.88
N LEU A 176 -9.44 -9.75 10.18
CA LEU A 176 -10.83 -9.69 10.65
C LEU A 176 -11.51 -8.38 10.29
N GLU A 177 -10.81 -7.25 10.42
CA GLU A 177 -11.35 -5.94 10.05
C GLU A 177 -11.64 -5.88 8.55
N ALA A 178 -10.72 -6.39 7.72
CA ALA A 178 -10.93 -6.44 6.28
C ALA A 178 -12.16 -7.29 5.92
N LEU A 179 -12.25 -8.48 6.49
CA LEU A 179 -13.38 -9.38 6.24
C LEU A 179 -14.69 -8.78 6.74
N GLU A 180 -14.70 -8.13 7.89
CA GLU A 180 -15.88 -7.43 8.40
C GLU A 180 -16.35 -6.34 7.45
N ASN A 181 -15.43 -5.50 6.96
CA ASN A 181 -15.74 -4.43 6.02
C ASN A 181 -16.33 -4.99 4.72
N ILE A 182 -15.78 -6.09 4.22
CA ILE A 182 -16.28 -6.78 3.02
C ILE A 182 -17.70 -7.30 3.25
N LEU A 183 -17.93 -7.98 4.38
CA LEU A 183 -19.25 -8.54 4.70
C LEU A 183 -20.30 -7.47 4.89
N LYS A 184 -19.93 -6.30 5.43
CA LYS A 184 -20.85 -5.17 5.56
C LYS A 184 -21.34 -4.68 4.21
N VAL A 185 -20.46 -4.61 3.21
CA VAL A 185 -20.86 -4.23 1.84
C VAL A 185 -21.81 -5.27 1.26
N GLY A 186 -21.50 -6.56 1.41
CA GLY A 186 -22.36 -7.63 0.97
C GLY A 186 -23.71 -7.62 1.64
N ASP A 187 -23.76 -7.35 2.96
CA ASP A 187 -25.00 -7.25 3.72
C ASP A 187 -25.86 -6.07 3.25
N ALA A 188 -25.26 -4.90 3.04
CA ALA A 188 -25.98 -3.74 2.54
C ALA A 188 -26.58 -3.98 1.16
N GLU A 189 -25.86 -4.64 0.26
CA GLU A 189 -26.36 -5.00 -1.07
C GLU A 189 -27.45 -6.08 -0.98
N SER A 190 -27.29 -7.05 -0.10
CA SER A 190 -28.28 -8.09 0.16
C SER A 190 -29.62 -7.48 0.56
N LYS A 191 -29.63 -6.51 1.44
CA LYS A 191 -30.84 -5.81 1.86
C LYS A 191 -31.54 -5.10 0.71
N GLN A 192 -30.79 -4.60 -0.25
CA GLN A 192 -31.34 -3.98 -1.45
C GLN A 192 -31.85 -5.02 -2.46
N MET A 193 -31.29 -6.21 -2.49
CA MET A 193 -31.57 -7.25 -3.50
C MET A 193 -32.40 -8.43 -2.99
N GLY A 194 -33.02 -8.31 -1.81
CA GLY A 194 -33.94 -9.34 -1.28
C GLY A 194 -33.36 -10.32 -0.27
N GLY A 195 -32.28 -9.99 0.39
CA GLY A 195 -31.87 -10.70 1.62
C GLY A 195 -30.78 -11.77 1.47
N HIS A 196 -29.95 -11.71 0.42
CA HIS A 196 -28.82 -12.65 0.23
C HIS A 196 -27.50 -11.92 0.14
N ASN A 197 -26.56 -12.22 1.06
CA ASN A 197 -25.24 -11.63 1.04
C ASN A 197 -24.34 -12.36 0.04
N LEU A 198 -24.03 -11.72 -1.08
CA LEU A 198 -23.25 -12.30 -2.17
C LEU A 198 -21.75 -12.47 -1.83
N MET A 199 -21.29 -11.88 -0.72
CA MET A 199 -19.88 -11.92 -0.30
C MET A 199 -19.66 -12.76 0.97
N ALA A 200 -20.70 -13.36 1.51
CA ALA A 200 -20.63 -14.22 2.68
C ALA A 200 -20.08 -15.62 2.36
#